data_afaea44f28365f1df1396eeac39ac292
#
_entry.id   afaea44f28365f1df1396eeac39ac292
#
_cell.length_a   1.000
_cell.length_b   1.000
_cell.length_c   1.000
_cell.angle_alpha   90.00
_cell.angle_beta   90.00
_cell.angle_gamma   90.00
#
_symmetry.space_group_name_H-M   'P 1'
#
loop_
_entity.id
_entity.type
_entity.pdbx_description
1 polymer ?
#
loop_
_entity_poly.entity_id
_entity_poly.type
_entity_poly.pdbx_seq_one_letter_code
_entity_poly.pdbx_strand_id
1 'polypeptide(L)'
;MLRAIVIDDIETIRKRHINLIKSTCPNVSIIGQADSVESSIALINQLAPDLVFLDVEMPDGSGFDLLQKLKPIHFKVIFITGHEDFAIRAFRCSAIDYLLKPLDSNQLIEAVKKVEDSLGKEVFDMKLTNLFANLERPKNLQKLILKTADRIYSVNIQDIVNCESDKNYTTFNFINAPKLIVSTNLKEYELLLTPFNFFRPHQSHLINMAYFDHFIRTDGGNKIVMQNKLTIPLSVRKKEDFMILLENL
;
A
#
# COMPACT_ATOMS: atom_id res chain seq x y z
N MET A 1 18.26 -10.42 -15.51
CA MET A 1 17.87 -9.11 -16.06
C MET A 1 16.35 -9.09 -16.12
N LEU A 2 15.71 -8.14 -15.44
CA LEU A 2 14.26 -8.01 -15.37
C LEU A 2 13.71 -7.49 -16.70
N ARG A 3 12.79 -8.21 -17.31
CA ARG A 3 12.11 -7.79 -18.54
C ARG A 3 10.94 -6.88 -18.16
N ALA A 4 11.02 -5.61 -18.51
CA ALA A 4 10.04 -4.62 -18.07
C ALA A 4 9.29 -3.93 -19.22
N ILE A 5 8.02 -3.55 -18.94
CA ILE A 5 7.18 -2.71 -19.79
C ILE A 5 6.91 -1.41 -19.08
N VAL A 6 6.85 -0.29 -19.82
CA VAL A 6 6.47 1.03 -19.32
C VAL A 6 5.14 1.44 -19.94
N ILE A 7 4.16 1.75 -19.10
CA ILE A 7 2.80 2.13 -19.49
C ILE A 7 2.50 3.54 -18.93
N ASP A 8 2.25 4.47 -19.82
CA ASP A 8 1.94 5.88 -19.50
C ASP A 8 1.32 6.50 -20.77
N ASP A 9 0.21 7.18 -20.68
CA ASP A 9 -0.52 7.74 -21.83
C ASP A 9 0.24 8.89 -22.50
N ILE A 10 1.03 9.65 -21.73
CA ILE A 10 1.77 10.82 -22.24
C ILE A 10 3.13 10.37 -22.78
N GLU A 11 3.29 10.38 -24.10
CA GLU A 11 4.49 9.91 -24.80
C GLU A 11 5.79 10.55 -24.29
N THR A 12 5.79 11.86 -24.04
CA THR A 12 6.99 12.56 -23.56
C THR A 12 7.39 12.13 -22.15
N ILE A 13 6.42 11.88 -21.27
CA ILE A 13 6.63 11.35 -19.91
C ILE A 13 7.11 9.92 -19.99
N ARG A 14 6.47 9.07 -20.78
CA ARG A 14 6.84 7.68 -21.00
C ARG A 14 8.29 7.54 -21.48
N LYS A 15 8.71 8.36 -22.47
CA LYS A 15 10.10 8.41 -22.93
C LYS A 15 11.08 8.84 -21.84
N ARG A 16 10.70 9.82 -21.03
CA ARG A 16 11.52 10.29 -19.89
C ARG A 16 11.70 9.18 -18.85
N HIS A 17 10.64 8.46 -18.50
CA HIS A 17 10.70 7.32 -17.58
C HIS A 17 11.60 6.21 -18.13
N ILE A 18 11.46 5.84 -19.41
CA ILE A 18 12.31 4.84 -20.06
C ILE A 18 13.78 5.23 -20.01
N ASN A 19 14.11 6.48 -20.31
CA ASN A 19 15.49 6.96 -20.26
C ASN A 19 16.06 6.93 -18.84
N LEU A 20 15.27 7.33 -17.85
CA LEU A 20 15.69 7.30 -16.46
C LEU A 20 15.93 5.85 -15.99
N ILE A 21 15.01 4.93 -16.27
CA ILE A 21 15.16 3.50 -15.94
C ILE A 21 16.42 2.92 -16.57
N LYS A 22 16.66 3.17 -17.87
CA LYS A 22 17.85 2.70 -18.58
C LYS A 22 19.15 3.24 -18.00
N SER A 23 19.16 4.48 -17.51
CA SER A 23 20.38 5.11 -16.96
C SER A 23 20.65 4.71 -15.51
N THR A 24 19.62 4.40 -14.72
CA THR A 24 19.75 4.18 -13.27
C THR A 24 19.60 2.71 -12.85
N CYS A 25 18.94 1.89 -13.66
CA CYS A 25 18.63 0.50 -13.34
C CYS A 25 19.19 -0.46 -14.41
N PRO A 26 20.50 -0.74 -14.43
CA PRO A 26 21.14 -1.55 -15.49
C PRO A 26 20.64 -2.99 -15.56
N ASN A 27 20.05 -3.50 -14.48
CA ASN A 27 19.46 -4.84 -14.40
C ASN A 27 18.06 -4.94 -14.99
N VAL A 28 17.48 -3.82 -15.47
CA VAL A 28 16.14 -3.76 -16.07
C VAL A 28 16.26 -3.59 -17.59
N SER A 29 15.64 -4.48 -18.36
CA SER A 29 15.54 -4.40 -19.81
C SER A 29 14.13 -3.97 -20.20
N ILE A 30 13.97 -2.79 -20.79
CA ILE A 30 12.67 -2.34 -21.32
C ILE A 30 12.41 -3.06 -22.65
N ILE A 31 11.41 -3.97 -22.64
CA ILE A 31 11.04 -4.82 -23.76
C ILE A 31 9.81 -4.31 -24.52
N GLY A 32 9.08 -3.31 -23.96
CA GLY A 32 7.90 -2.74 -24.58
C GLY A 32 7.40 -1.49 -23.86
N GLN A 33 6.48 -0.80 -24.53
CA GLN A 33 5.78 0.37 -23.98
C GLN A 33 4.35 0.43 -24.53
N ALA A 34 3.42 0.96 -23.73
CA ALA A 34 2.01 1.12 -24.08
C ALA A 34 1.46 2.45 -23.55
N ASP A 35 0.31 2.89 -24.05
CA ASP A 35 -0.29 4.19 -23.78
C ASP A 35 -1.77 4.13 -23.35
N SER A 36 -2.33 2.94 -23.24
CA SER A 36 -3.73 2.71 -22.91
C SER A 36 -3.92 1.35 -22.24
N VAL A 37 -5.06 1.13 -21.60
CA VAL A 37 -5.41 -0.16 -21.01
C VAL A 37 -5.45 -1.26 -22.08
N GLU A 38 -6.08 -0.97 -23.22
CA GLU A 38 -6.25 -1.96 -24.30
C GLU A 38 -4.91 -2.37 -24.92
N SER A 39 -4.06 -1.39 -25.30
CA SER A 39 -2.72 -1.65 -25.85
C SER A 39 -1.83 -2.38 -24.85
N SER A 40 -1.97 -2.09 -23.56
CA SER A 40 -1.22 -2.72 -22.48
C SER A 40 -1.58 -4.20 -22.33
N ILE A 41 -2.87 -4.57 -22.38
CA ILE A 41 -3.32 -5.96 -22.28
C ILE A 41 -2.70 -6.81 -23.42
N ALA A 42 -2.78 -6.31 -24.66
CA ALA A 42 -2.22 -7.01 -25.80
C ALA A 42 -0.70 -7.22 -25.65
N LEU A 43 0.01 -6.15 -25.25
CA LEU A 43 1.46 -6.17 -25.11
C LEU A 43 1.94 -7.08 -23.97
N ILE A 44 1.29 -7.03 -22.81
CA ILE A 44 1.62 -7.87 -21.66
C ILE A 44 1.42 -9.35 -21.99
N ASN A 45 0.31 -9.70 -22.63
CA ASN A 45 0.03 -11.08 -23.03
C ASN A 45 1.05 -11.60 -24.09
N GLN A 46 1.50 -10.72 -24.98
CA GLN A 46 2.48 -11.08 -26.01
C GLN A 46 3.89 -11.24 -25.44
N LEU A 47 4.31 -10.33 -24.56
CA LEU A 47 5.70 -10.24 -24.13
C LEU A 47 5.98 -10.94 -22.80
N ALA A 48 4.96 -11.24 -21.98
CA ALA A 48 5.06 -11.83 -20.65
C ALA A 48 6.21 -11.19 -19.82
N PRO A 49 6.07 -9.93 -19.39
CA PRO A 49 7.10 -9.21 -18.65
C PRO A 49 7.26 -9.74 -17.22
N ASP A 50 8.41 -9.48 -16.59
CA ASP A 50 8.64 -9.72 -15.16
C ASP A 50 8.16 -8.54 -14.31
N LEU A 51 8.22 -7.32 -14.89
CA LEU A 51 7.91 -6.06 -14.22
C LEU A 51 7.13 -5.13 -15.14
N VAL A 52 6.13 -4.43 -14.58
CA VAL A 52 5.39 -3.39 -15.28
C VAL A 52 5.49 -2.09 -14.46
N PHE A 53 6.02 -1.05 -15.09
CA PHE A 53 5.90 0.33 -14.61
C PHE A 53 4.60 0.89 -15.16
N LEU A 54 3.66 1.25 -14.28
CA LEU A 54 2.27 1.49 -14.65
C LEU A 54 1.78 2.84 -14.15
N ASP A 55 1.34 3.69 -15.06
CA ASP A 55 0.55 4.84 -14.66
C ASP A 55 -0.84 4.42 -14.17
N VAL A 56 -1.36 5.18 -13.24
CA VAL A 56 -2.72 4.97 -12.70
C VAL A 56 -3.77 5.51 -13.66
N GLU A 57 -3.53 6.64 -14.31
CA GLU A 57 -4.48 7.29 -15.21
C GLU A 57 -4.15 7.03 -16.68
N MET A 58 -5.14 6.55 -17.41
CA MET A 58 -5.07 6.33 -18.85
C MET A 58 -6.41 6.74 -19.49
N PRO A 59 -6.44 7.12 -20.78
CA PRO A 59 -7.62 7.67 -21.42
C PRO A 59 -8.81 6.71 -21.50
N ASP A 60 -8.54 5.40 -21.50
CA ASP A 60 -9.53 4.32 -21.63
C ASP A 60 -9.77 3.54 -20.33
N GLY A 61 -9.25 4.02 -19.19
CA GLY A 61 -9.44 3.41 -17.88
C GLY A 61 -8.27 3.67 -16.94
N SER A 62 -8.26 3.02 -15.78
CA SER A 62 -7.18 3.12 -14.82
C SER A 62 -6.18 1.97 -14.92
N GLY A 63 -4.96 2.16 -14.41
CA GLY A 63 -3.98 1.08 -14.22
C GLY A 63 -4.53 -0.06 -13.36
N PHE A 64 -5.48 0.24 -12.47
CA PHE A 64 -6.17 -0.78 -11.68
C PHE A 64 -7.14 -1.61 -12.53
N ASP A 65 -7.87 -0.98 -13.47
CA ASP A 65 -8.75 -1.68 -14.41
C ASP A 65 -7.94 -2.62 -15.30
N LEU A 66 -6.74 -2.18 -15.75
CA LEU A 66 -5.80 -3.02 -16.46
C LEU A 66 -5.47 -4.29 -15.67
N LEU A 67 -5.04 -4.14 -14.40
CA LEU A 67 -4.68 -5.27 -13.57
C LEU A 67 -5.88 -6.20 -13.30
N GLN A 68 -7.09 -5.65 -13.18
CA GLN A 68 -8.30 -6.43 -12.97
C GLN A 68 -8.63 -7.32 -14.19
N LYS A 69 -8.43 -6.79 -15.41
CA LYS A 69 -8.65 -7.53 -16.66
C LYS A 69 -7.60 -8.60 -16.93
N LEU A 70 -6.40 -8.52 -16.31
CA LEU A 70 -5.27 -9.43 -16.53
C LEU A 70 -5.15 -10.55 -15.49
N LYS A 71 -6.14 -10.76 -14.64
CA LYS A 71 -6.10 -11.83 -13.63
C LYS A 71 -6.05 -13.23 -14.27
N PRO A 72 -5.18 -14.16 -13.77
CA PRO A 72 -4.17 -14.00 -12.71
C PRO A 72 -2.94 -13.21 -13.20
N ILE A 73 -2.32 -12.41 -12.30
CA ILE A 73 -1.17 -11.56 -12.62
C ILE A 73 0.12 -12.31 -12.30
N HIS A 74 0.98 -12.47 -13.31
CA HIS A 74 2.26 -13.21 -13.23
C HIS A 74 3.50 -12.30 -13.28
N PHE A 75 3.33 -10.98 -13.16
CA PHE A 75 4.38 -9.98 -13.19
C PHE A 75 4.32 -9.07 -11.95
N LYS A 76 5.39 -8.37 -11.66
CA LYS A 76 5.45 -7.37 -10.58
C LYS A 76 5.01 -6.00 -11.11
N VAL A 77 4.50 -5.14 -10.23
CA VAL A 77 4.00 -3.81 -10.60
C VAL A 77 4.66 -2.74 -9.72
N ILE A 78 5.19 -1.70 -10.37
CA ILE A 78 5.55 -0.42 -9.75
C ILE A 78 4.63 0.63 -10.38
N PHE A 79 3.78 1.25 -9.58
CA PHE A 79 2.97 2.36 -10.05
C PHE A 79 3.78 3.65 -10.15
N ILE A 80 3.52 4.45 -11.18
CA ILE A 80 4.12 5.78 -11.40
C ILE A 80 3.00 6.75 -11.72
N THR A 81 2.68 7.70 -10.83
CA THR A 81 1.56 8.63 -11.05
C THR A 81 1.79 10.01 -10.44
N GLY A 82 1.08 11.02 -10.94
CA GLY A 82 1.11 12.39 -10.40
C GLY A 82 0.21 12.63 -9.19
N HIS A 83 -0.63 11.67 -8.82
CA HIS A 83 -1.66 11.85 -7.80
C HIS A 83 -1.32 11.15 -6.49
N GLU A 84 -1.12 11.95 -5.44
CA GLU A 84 -0.85 11.43 -4.07
C GLU A 84 -2.01 10.57 -3.54
N ASP A 85 -3.25 10.90 -3.86
CA ASP A 85 -4.44 10.16 -3.41
C ASP A 85 -4.51 8.73 -3.97
N PHE A 86 -3.99 8.52 -5.19
CA PHE A 86 -3.85 7.18 -5.77
C PHE A 86 -2.64 6.42 -5.22
N ALA A 87 -1.58 7.14 -4.78
CA ALA A 87 -0.46 6.55 -4.02
C ALA A 87 -0.97 5.78 -2.84
N ILE A 88 -1.86 6.38 -2.10
CA ILE A 88 -2.51 5.81 -0.94
C ILE A 88 -3.32 4.56 -1.33
N ARG A 89 -4.02 4.53 -2.47
CA ARG A 89 -4.79 3.37 -2.95
C ARG A 89 -3.91 2.24 -3.49
N ALA A 90 -2.88 2.53 -4.26
CA ALA A 90 -1.98 1.55 -4.83
C ALA A 90 -1.06 0.93 -3.76
N PHE A 91 -0.58 1.74 -2.84
CA PHE A 91 0.21 1.30 -1.69
C PHE A 91 -0.59 0.41 -0.72
N ARG A 92 -1.89 0.69 -0.60
CA ARG A 92 -2.84 -0.10 0.22
C ARG A 92 -3.03 -1.52 -0.26
N CYS A 93 -2.71 -1.75 -1.48
CA CYS A 93 -3.26 -2.88 -2.16
C CYS A 93 -2.22 -3.80 -2.76
N SER A 94 -0.90 -3.49 -2.67
CA SER A 94 0.06 -4.50 -3.08
C SER A 94 0.89 -4.31 -4.33
N ALA A 95 0.95 -3.12 -4.85
CA ALA A 95 2.09 -2.80 -5.68
C ALA A 95 3.37 -3.08 -4.88
N ILE A 96 4.41 -3.55 -5.53
CA ILE A 96 5.71 -3.69 -4.85
C ILE A 96 6.20 -2.33 -4.43
N ASP A 97 5.92 -1.32 -5.25
CA ASP A 97 6.17 0.07 -4.90
C ASP A 97 5.28 1.05 -5.68
N TYR A 98 5.34 2.30 -5.25
CA TYR A 98 4.60 3.41 -5.80
C TYR A 98 5.51 4.64 -5.85
N LEU A 99 5.63 5.24 -7.02
CA LEU A 99 6.49 6.37 -7.27
C LEU A 99 5.67 7.58 -7.73
N LEU A 100 5.91 8.73 -7.11
CA LEU A 100 5.29 9.98 -7.53
C LEU A 100 6.01 10.61 -8.72
N LYS A 101 5.27 11.18 -9.64
CA LYS A 101 5.81 12.06 -10.68
C LYS A 101 6.11 13.44 -10.07
N PRO A 102 7.26 14.07 -10.33
CA PRO A 102 8.36 13.59 -11.17
C PRO A 102 9.19 12.50 -10.49
N LEU A 103 9.61 11.49 -11.26
CA LEU A 103 10.38 10.36 -10.73
C LEU A 103 11.73 10.81 -10.15
N ASP A 104 11.99 10.40 -8.93
CA ASP A 104 13.31 10.47 -8.29
C ASP A 104 14.14 9.21 -8.55
N SER A 105 15.41 9.39 -8.92
CA SER A 105 16.30 8.28 -9.27
C SER A 105 16.56 7.33 -8.11
N ASN A 106 16.66 7.83 -6.87
CA ASN A 106 16.96 7.00 -5.71
C ASN A 106 15.73 6.15 -5.34
N GLN A 107 14.53 6.76 -5.38
CA GLN A 107 13.28 6.05 -5.15
C GLN A 107 13.05 4.96 -6.21
N LEU A 108 13.38 5.24 -7.48
CA LEU A 108 13.29 4.25 -8.56
C LEU A 108 14.22 3.07 -8.33
N ILE A 109 15.49 3.32 -7.95
CA ILE A 109 16.46 2.27 -7.64
C ILE A 109 15.99 1.40 -6.46
N GLU A 110 15.48 2.02 -5.39
CA GLU A 110 14.95 1.30 -4.24
C GLU A 110 13.73 0.43 -4.60
N ALA A 111 12.82 0.96 -5.43
CA ALA A 111 11.64 0.24 -5.89
C ALA A 111 12.04 -0.99 -6.72
N VAL A 112 12.96 -0.85 -7.68
CA VAL A 112 13.48 -1.95 -8.48
C VAL A 112 14.17 -3.00 -7.62
N LYS A 113 14.98 -2.59 -6.64
CA LYS A 113 15.62 -3.51 -5.69
C LYS A 113 14.61 -4.33 -4.90
N LYS A 114 13.50 -3.73 -4.42
CA LYS A 114 12.42 -4.47 -3.76
C LYS A 114 11.79 -5.52 -4.68
N VAL A 115 11.67 -5.22 -5.98
CA VAL A 115 11.23 -6.21 -6.98
C VAL A 115 12.18 -7.39 -7.05
N GLU A 116 13.50 -7.13 -7.19
CA GLU A 116 14.53 -8.16 -7.24
C GLU A 116 14.53 -9.04 -6.00
N ASP A 117 14.42 -8.45 -4.80
CA ASP A 117 14.37 -9.16 -3.52
C ASP A 117 13.08 -9.98 -3.32
N SER A 118 12.02 -9.66 -4.06
CA SER A 118 10.70 -10.32 -3.98
C SER A 118 10.52 -11.46 -4.97
N LEU A 119 11.43 -11.63 -5.93
CA LEU A 119 11.39 -12.73 -6.88
C LEU A 119 11.51 -14.08 -6.14
N GLY A 120 10.48 -14.90 -6.26
CA GLY A 120 10.41 -16.22 -5.60
C GLY A 120 9.66 -16.25 -4.25
N LYS A 121 9.07 -15.14 -3.79
CA LYS A 121 8.25 -15.10 -2.57
C LYS A 121 6.75 -15.00 -2.92
N GLU A 122 5.93 -15.93 -2.40
CA GLU A 122 4.47 -16.00 -2.59
C GLU A 122 3.67 -14.79 -2.04
N VAL A 123 4.34 -13.85 -1.39
CA VAL A 123 3.72 -12.68 -0.72
C VAL A 123 3.02 -11.73 -1.71
N PHE A 124 3.38 -11.77 -2.98
CA PHE A 124 2.85 -10.87 -3.99
C PHE A 124 1.39 -11.15 -4.37
N ASP A 125 1.01 -12.43 -4.54
CA ASP A 125 -0.36 -12.78 -4.96
C ASP A 125 -1.42 -12.39 -3.92
N MET A 126 -1.04 -12.48 -2.63
CA MET A 126 -1.92 -12.10 -1.52
C MET A 126 -2.18 -10.60 -1.46
N LYS A 127 -1.21 -9.82 -1.84
CA LYS A 127 -1.32 -8.39 -1.90
C LYS A 127 -2.25 -7.94 -3.02
N LEU A 128 -2.12 -8.45 -4.24
CA LEU A 128 -3.02 -8.16 -5.35
C LEU A 128 -4.47 -8.61 -5.08
N THR A 129 -4.66 -9.73 -4.38
CA THR A 129 -6.00 -10.20 -3.99
C THR A 129 -6.70 -9.18 -3.07
N ASN A 130 -5.97 -8.57 -2.14
CA ASN A 130 -6.50 -7.49 -1.29
C ASN A 130 -6.85 -6.23 -2.08
N LEU A 131 -6.06 -5.88 -3.10
CA LEU A 131 -6.36 -4.77 -4.00
C LEU A 131 -7.74 -4.92 -4.64
N PHE A 132 -7.94 -6.03 -5.32
CA PHE A 132 -9.15 -6.25 -6.08
C PHE A 132 -10.38 -6.39 -5.16
N ALA A 133 -10.23 -7.04 -4.01
CA ALA A 133 -11.30 -7.15 -3.02
C ALA A 133 -11.78 -5.78 -2.48
N ASN A 134 -10.91 -4.77 -2.49
CA ASN A 134 -11.21 -3.44 -1.97
C ASN A 134 -11.64 -2.42 -3.05
N LEU A 135 -11.24 -2.61 -4.32
CA LEU A 135 -11.67 -1.75 -5.43
C LEU A 135 -13.16 -1.92 -5.78
N GLU A 136 -13.70 -3.13 -5.59
CA GLU A 136 -15.09 -3.47 -5.95
C GLU A 136 -16.11 -3.12 -4.85
N ARG A 137 -15.70 -2.54 -3.71
CA ARG A 137 -16.56 -2.32 -2.55
C ARG A 137 -16.73 -0.85 -2.19
N PRO A 138 -17.93 -0.44 -1.70
CA PRO A 138 -18.12 0.87 -1.07
C PRO A 138 -17.11 1.11 0.05
N LYS A 139 -16.73 2.38 0.28
CA LYS A 139 -15.70 2.78 1.28
C LYS A 139 -15.92 2.19 2.69
N ASN A 140 -17.17 1.89 3.05
CA ASN A 140 -17.59 1.35 4.34
C ASN A 140 -17.55 -0.19 4.45
N LEU A 141 -17.21 -0.91 3.37
CA LEU A 141 -17.14 -2.38 3.34
C LEU A 141 -15.74 -2.93 3.00
N GLN A 142 -14.70 -2.15 3.25
CA GLN A 142 -13.34 -2.54 2.93
C GLN A 142 -12.81 -3.60 3.90
N LYS A 143 -12.20 -4.65 3.36
CA LYS A 143 -11.67 -5.78 4.11
C LYS A 143 -10.16 -5.85 4.06
N LEU A 144 -9.58 -6.32 5.16
CA LEU A 144 -8.17 -6.65 5.29
C LEU A 144 -8.02 -8.16 5.40
N ILE A 145 -7.10 -8.73 4.64
CA ILE A 145 -6.74 -10.15 4.77
C ILE A 145 -5.58 -10.26 5.75
N LEU A 146 -5.80 -11.02 6.82
CA LEU A 146 -4.81 -11.33 7.84
C LEU A 146 -4.45 -12.81 7.78
N LYS A 147 -3.16 -13.12 7.66
CA LYS A 147 -2.65 -14.49 7.66
C LYS A 147 -2.00 -14.79 9.00
N THR A 148 -2.59 -15.72 9.75
CA THR A 148 -1.98 -16.30 10.94
C THR A 148 -1.17 -17.55 10.56
N ALA A 149 -0.56 -18.21 11.53
CA ALA A 149 0.22 -19.43 11.28
C ALA A 149 -0.61 -20.57 10.67
N ASP A 150 -1.92 -20.62 10.96
CA ASP A 150 -2.83 -21.73 10.64
C ASP A 150 -4.00 -21.33 9.74
N ARG A 151 -4.32 -20.04 9.61
CA ARG A 151 -5.54 -19.58 8.93
C ARG A 151 -5.36 -18.25 8.22
N ILE A 152 -6.26 -18.00 7.26
CA ILE A 152 -6.43 -16.73 6.58
C ILE A 152 -7.79 -16.15 6.99
N TYR A 153 -7.77 -14.92 7.50
CA TYR A 153 -8.95 -14.19 7.93
C TYR A 153 -9.24 -13.02 7.00
N SER A 154 -10.50 -12.83 6.67
CA SER A 154 -11.00 -11.63 5.98
C SER A 154 -11.76 -10.78 6.99
N VAL A 155 -11.17 -9.68 7.46
CA VAL A 155 -11.72 -8.81 8.49
C VAL A 155 -12.14 -7.46 7.90
N ASN A 156 -13.22 -6.85 8.41
CA ASN A 156 -13.56 -5.49 8.02
C ASN A 156 -12.61 -4.51 8.70
N ILE A 157 -12.07 -3.57 7.94
CA ILE A 157 -11.13 -2.56 8.46
C ILE A 157 -11.79 -1.71 9.55
N GLN A 158 -13.07 -1.39 9.39
CA GLN A 158 -13.83 -0.61 10.35
C GLN A 158 -14.00 -1.32 11.71
N ASP A 159 -13.91 -2.65 11.78
CA ASP A 159 -14.06 -3.40 13.04
C ASP A 159 -12.74 -3.44 13.85
N ILE A 160 -11.62 -2.98 13.26
CA ILE A 160 -10.32 -2.92 13.92
C ILE A 160 -10.28 -1.67 14.80
N VAL A 161 -10.11 -1.86 16.10
CA VAL A 161 -9.98 -0.76 17.09
C VAL A 161 -8.55 -0.25 17.15
N ASN A 162 -7.58 -1.15 17.25
CA ASN A 162 -6.16 -0.81 17.27
C ASN A 162 -5.30 -2.02 16.90
N CYS A 163 -4.05 -1.75 16.55
CA CYS A 163 -3.02 -2.75 16.36
C CYS A 163 -1.84 -2.46 17.30
N GLU A 164 -1.24 -3.53 17.84
CA GLU A 164 -0.11 -3.47 18.75
C GLU A 164 1.06 -4.28 18.22
N SER A 165 2.27 -3.72 18.29
CA SER A 165 3.50 -4.40 17.91
C SER A 165 4.15 -5.08 19.11
N ASP A 166 4.46 -6.36 18.96
CA ASP A 166 5.39 -7.07 19.82
C ASP A 166 6.46 -7.74 18.95
N LYS A 167 7.67 -7.14 18.96
CA LYS A 167 8.80 -7.55 18.11
C LYS A 167 8.40 -7.60 16.63
N ASN A 168 8.37 -8.79 16.04
CA ASN A 168 8.04 -9.03 14.63
C ASN A 168 6.56 -9.40 14.42
N TYR A 169 5.75 -9.33 15.46
CA TYR A 169 4.33 -9.68 15.41
C TYR A 169 3.47 -8.43 15.56
N THR A 170 2.30 -8.46 14.92
CA THR A 170 1.25 -7.46 15.10
C THR A 170 0.00 -8.13 15.63
N THR A 171 -0.52 -7.63 16.75
CA THR A 171 -1.80 -8.01 17.34
C THR A 171 -2.87 -7.04 16.89
N PHE A 172 -3.92 -7.54 16.26
CA PHE A 172 -5.12 -6.81 15.89
C PHE A 172 -6.18 -6.97 16.97
N ASN A 173 -6.69 -5.87 17.51
CA ASN A 173 -7.80 -5.83 18.45
C ASN A 173 -9.05 -5.33 17.73
N PHE A 174 -10.15 -6.07 17.85
CA PHE A 174 -11.44 -5.81 17.20
C PHE A 174 -12.50 -5.42 18.22
N ILE A 175 -13.57 -4.74 17.76
CA ILE A 175 -14.66 -4.34 18.65
C ILE A 175 -15.50 -5.54 19.12
N ASN A 176 -15.79 -6.49 18.23
CA ASN A 176 -16.70 -7.61 18.49
C ASN A 176 -16.10 -8.97 18.09
N ALA A 177 -14.79 -9.10 17.99
CA ALA A 177 -14.14 -10.34 17.60
C ALA A 177 -12.89 -10.59 18.45
N PRO A 178 -12.44 -11.87 18.57
CA PRO A 178 -11.18 -12.21 19.21
C PRO A 178 -10.01 -11.51 18.53
N LYS A 179 -8.96 -11.21 19.31
CA LYS A 179 -7.71 -10.68 18.77
C LYS A 179 -7.05 -11.67 17.80
N LEU A 180 -6.41 -11.15 16.76
CA LEU A 180 -5.61 -11.94 15.84
C LEU A 180 -4.15 -11.50 15.91
N ILE A 181 -3.24 -12.47 15.84
CA ILE A 181 -1.79 -12.21 15.84
C ILE A 181 -1.23 -12.68 14.51
N VAL A 182 -0.46 -11.79 13.86
CA VAL A 182 0.18 -12.06 12.57
C VAL A 182 1.68 -11.81 12.65
N SER A 183 2.47 -12.53 11.85
CA SER A 183 3.94 -12.44 11.80
C SER A 183 4.45 -11.34 10.86
N THR A 184 3.72 -10.24 10.76
CA THR A 184 4.05 -9.06 9.94
C THR A 184 4.22 -7.87 10.86
N ASN A 185 5.19 -6.99 10.58
CA ASN A 185 5.48 -5.85 11.45
C ASN A 185 4.41 -4.75 11.33
N LEU A 186 4.24 -3.97 12.40
CA LEU A 186 3.22 -2.92 12.48
C LEU A 186 3.40 -1.80 11.44
N LYS A 187 4.64 -1.56 10.96
CA LYS A 187 4.93 -0.53 9.96
C LYS A 187 4.25 -0.84 8.62
N GLU A 188 4.14 -2.11 8.25
CA GLU A 188 3.44 -2.50 7.03
C GLU A 188 1.94 -2.21 7.14
N TYR A 189 1.36 -2.47 8.31
CA TYR A 189 -0.05 -2.16 8.57
C TYR A 189 -0.33 -0.66 8.76
N GLU A 190 0.62 0.12 9.28
CA GLU A 190 0.50 1.58 9.30
C GLU A 190 0.23 2.12 7.90
N LEU A 191 1.04 1.70 6.93
CA LEU A 191 0.88 2.10 5.54
C LEU A 191 -0.48 1.70 4.96
N LEU A 192 -0.96 0.49 5.30
CA LEU A 192 -2.24 -0.04 4.81
C LEU A 192 -3.46 0.62 5.47
N LEU A 193 -3.38 1.05 6.72
CA LEU A 193 -4.53 1.46 7.53
C LEU A 193 -4.63 2.98 7.74
N THR A 194 -3.52 3.73 7.63
CA THR A 194 -3.54 5.20 7.76
C THR A 194 -4.65 5.86 6.94
N PRO A 195 -4.90 5.43 5.71
CA PRO A 195 -5.95 6.02 4.90
C PRO A 195 -7.39 5.66 5.29
N PHE A 196 -7.55 4.73 6.20
CA PHE A 196 -8.84 4.37 6.80
C PHE A 196 -9.00 5.00 8.18
N ASN A 197 -8.45 6.20 8.36
CA ASN A 197 -8.52 6.96 9.59
C ASN A 197 -7.76 6.30 10.76
N PHE A 198 -6.64 5.59 10.44
CA PHE A 198 -5.73 5.10 11.47
C PHE A 198 -4.58 6.09 11.67
N PHE A 199 -4.16 6.22 12.92
CA PHE A 199 -3.06 7.07 13.35
C PHE A 199 -2.06 6.26 14.19
N ARG A 200 -0.76 6.52 14.02
CA ARG A 200 0.30 5.87 14.79
C ARG A 200 0.86 6.79 15.87
N PRO A 201 0.30 6.78 17.10
CA PRO A 201 0.71 7.64 18.18
C PRO A 201 2.06 7.26 18.80
N HIS A 202 2.44 5.98 18.68
CA HIS A 202 3.66 5.41 19.26
C HIS A 202 4.23 4.31 18.35
N GLN A 203 5.55 4.02 18.48
CA GLN A 203 6.19 2.98 17.67
C GLN A 203 5.53 1.59 17.77
N SER A 204 4.86 1.30 18.88
CA SER A 204 4.21 0.01 19.13
C SER A 204 2.69 0.03 18.97
N HIS A 205 2.06 1.15 18.61
CA HIS A 205 0.60 1.25 18.54
C HIS A 205 0.16 1.96 17.25
N LEU A 206 -0.88 1.42 16.62
CA LEU A 206 -1.63 2.01 15.53
C LEU A 206 -3.11 1.98 15.90
N ILE A 207 -3.80 3.10 15.92
CA ILE A 207 -5.17 3.24 16.42
C ILE A 207 -6.12 3.68 15.32
N ASN A 208 -7.35 3.18 15.36
CA ASN A 208 -8.43 3.66 14.51
C ASN A 208 -9.09 4.86 15.20
N MET A 209 -9.02 6.03 14.59
CA MET A 209 -9.54 7.28 15.15
C MET A 209 -11.07 7.28 15.29
N ALA A 210 -11.80 6.42 14.57
CA ALA A 210 -13.24 6.23 14.78
C ALA A 210 -13.59 5.72 16.19
N TYR A 211 -12.64 5.09 16.88
CA TYR A 211 -12.78 4.60 18.26
C TYR A 211 -12.05 5.45 19.29
N PHE A 212 -11.60 6.65 18.90
CA PHE A 212 -11.06 7.62 19.85
C PHE A 212 -12.15 8.05 20.85
N ASP A 213 -11.82 8.07 22.17
CA ASP A 213 -12.72 8.54 23.23
C ASP A 213 -12.25 9.94 23.70
N HIS A 214 -11.09 10.03 24.33
CA HIS A 214 -10.55 11.30 24.79
C HIS A 214 -9.03 11.30 24.91
N PHE A 215 -8.48 12.49 25.11
CA PHE A 215 -7.05 12.72 25.25
C PHE A 215 -6.72 13.20 26.66
N ILE A 216 -5.72 12.60 27.31
CA ILE A 216 -5.28 12.95 28.66
C ILE A 216 -3.90 13.63 28.58
N ARG A 217 -3.81 14.82 29.16
CA ARG A 217 -2.55 15.53 29.39
C ARG A 217 -2.08 15.25 30.80
N THR A 218 -0.85 14.71 30.96
CA THR A 218 -0.25 14.47 32.28
C THR A 218 1.21 14.90 32.26
N ASP A 219 1.76 15.19 33.44
CA ASP A 219 3.19 15.52 33.62
C ASP A 219 4.09 14.35 33.25
N GLY A 220 3.57 13.10 33.29
CA GLY A 220 4.26 11.87 32.88
C GLY A 220 4.12 11.52 31.40
N GLY A 221 3.56 12.42 30.57
CA GLY A 221 3.35 12.22 29.12
C GLY A 221 1.89 12.19 28.68
N ASN A 222 1.67 12.44 27.43
CA ASN A 222 0.33 12.48 26.83
C ASN A 222 -0.18 11.07 26.53
N LYS A 223 -1.48 10.85 26.73
CA LYS A 223 -2.12 9.55 26.50
C LYS A 223 -3.42 9.72 25.73
N ILE A 224 -3.68 8.76 24.85
CA ILE A 224 -4.92 8.63 24.09
C ILE A 224 -5.75 7.51 24.71
N VAL A 225 -7.01 7.78 25.00
CA VAL A 225 -7.96 6.77 25.49
C VAL A 225 -8.91 6.39 24.38
N MET A 226 -9.04 5.09 24.15
CA MET A 226 -9.95 4.51 23.17
C MET A 226 -11.29 4.12 23.82
N GLN A 227 -12.36 3.98 23.03
CA GLN A 227 -13.69 3.59 23.53
C GLN A 227 -13.71 2.26 24.28
N ASN A 228 -12.81 1.35 23.97
CA ASN A 228 -12.61 0.09 24.71
C ASN A 228 -11.80 0.26 26.02
N LYS A 229 -11.57 1.51 26.46
CA LYS A 229 -10.82 1.92 27.66
C LYS A 229 -9.32 1.60 27.59
N LEU A 230 -8.79 1.21 26.44
CA LEU A 230 -7.36 1.06 26.26
C LEU A 230 -6.70 2.43 26.28
N THR A 231 -5.62 2.56 27.06
CA THR A 231 -4.83 3.79 27.19
C THR A 231 -3.51 3.63 26.46
N ILE A 232 -3.28 4.50 25.48
CA ILE A 232 -2.16 4.41 24.54
C ILE A 232 -1.24 5.62 24.70
N PRO A 233 0.08 5.43 24.81
CA PRO A 233 1.01 6.53 24.91
C PRO A 233 1.07 7.33 23.60
N LEU A 234 1.13 8.65 23.68
CA LEU A 234 1.39 9.52 22.55
C LEU A 234 2.83 10.03 22.61
N SER A 235 3.65 9.67 21.63
CA SER A 235 5.02 10.15 21.57
C SER A 235 5.08 11.66 21.34
N VAL A 236 6.09 12.31 21.91
CA VAL A 236 6.27 13.77 21.81
C VAL A 236 6.30 14.23 20.35
N ARG A 237 6.98 13.46 19.48
CA ARG A 237 7.11 13.77 18.06
C ARG A 237 5.78 13.69 17.28
N LYS A 238 4.81 12.90 17.78
CA LYS A 238 3.51 12.69 17.13
C LYS A 238 2.39 13.55 17.72
N LYS A 239 2.71 14.39 18.71
CA LYS A 239 1.72 15.23 19.38
C LYS A 239 1.10 16.27 18.44
N GLU A 240 1.94 16.95 17.64
CA GLU A 240 1.48 17.98 16.71
C GLU A 240 0.59 17.38 15.61
N ASP A 241 1.05 16.29 14.96
CA ASP A 241 0.27 15.54 13.96
C ASP A 241 -1.09 15.10 14.52
N PHE A 242 -1.10 14.65 15.79
CA PHE A 242 -2.33 14.22 16.46
C PHE A 242 -3.29 15.37 16.71
N MET A 243 -2.78 16.54 17.14
CA MET A 243 -3.63 17.72 17.39
C MET A 243 -4.27 18.24 16.11
N ILE A 244 -3.52 18.29 15.00
CA ILE A 244 -4.04 18.66 13.69
C ILE A 244 -5.12 17.66 13.25
N LEU A 245 -4.92 16.37 13.50
CA LEU A 245 -5.91 15.34 13.15
C LEU A 245 -7.21 15.53 13.94
N LEU A 246 -7.15 15.91 15.23
CA LEU A 246 -8.33 16.16 16.06
C LEU A 246 -9.15 17.37 15.61
N GLU A 247 -8.49 18.40 15.04
CA GLU A 247 -9.18 19.59 14.51
C GLU A 247 -9.97 19.30 13.23
N ASN A 248 -9.67 18.17 12.57
CA ASN A 248 -10.30 17.73 11.31
C ASN A 248 -11.27 16.54 11.50
N LEU A 249 -11.53 16.09 12.73
CA LEU A 249 -12.51 15.09 13.10
C LEU A 249 -13.88 15.72 13.31
#